data_406e1f2ae5abb45863d8998c2351519e
#
_entry.id   406e1f2ae5abb45863d8998c2351519e
#
_cell.length_a   1.000
_cell.length_b   1.000
_cell.length_c   1.000
_cell.angle_alpha   90.00
_cell.angle_beta   90.00
_cell.angle_gamma   90.00
#
_symmetry.space_group_name_H-M   'P 1'
#
loop_
_entity.id
_entity.type
_entity.pdbx_description
1 polymer ?
#
loop_
_entity_poly.entity_id
_entity_poly.type
_entity_poly.pdbx_seq_one_letter_code
_entity_poly.pdbx_strand_id
1 'polypeptide(L)'
;MLSDCDILLTPHITQITEFVESDSPENVWLSCGMFNLGFCGISRSITADKMLAWWHNRLINNCYIDGYDSLFTDQKWMDFLPSFFTSKELHVTHHLGMNVAPWNFFERKIIKESTQFTVVSRLNQGKSYPLLFVHYSGYNYVELLRGNIVQNNILGLKNYPDIMHLVLTYAEAIKAQNAIFNRFINQLYTYNFFDNGDALQLVHRRIYRSLIKHGYEIKHPYSIKEGTFYHLLYKHRMINKSKVNVDKLTKRNLKGIKRKLYIFNWLSDVFYNLIGYERYMVLIRLLRPFSRYEAQIHLLDKKYFS
;
A
#
# COMPACT_ATOMS: atom_id res chain seq x y z
N MET A 1 -27.52 -7.67 3.64
CA MET A 1 -26.68 -6.45 3.72
C MET A 1 -26.75 -5.61 2.46
N LEU A 2 -26.44 -6.13 1.27
CA LEU A 2 -26.60 -5.37 0.00
C LEU A 2 -28.04 -5.27 -0.49
N SER A 3 -28.99 -5.98 0.12
CA SER A 3 -30.43 -5.74 -0.10
C SER A 3 -30.92 -4.42 0.46
N ASP A 4 -30.17 -3.84 1.41
CA ASP A 4 -30.63 -2.74 2.26
C ASP A 4 -29.78 -1.47 2.09
N CYS A 5 -28.75 -1.53 1.24
CA CYS A 5 -27.87 -0.38 0.93
C CYS A 5 -27.24 -0.51 -0.45
N ASP A 6 -26.77 0.60 -1.00
CA ASP A 6 -26.13 0.64 -2.32
C ASP A 6 -24.64 0.32 -2.27
N ILE A 7 -23.98 0.68 -1.18
CA ILE A 7 -22.53 0.56 -0.98
C ILE A 7 -22.29 -0.09 0.39
N LEU A 8 -21.45 -1.12 0.42
CA LEU A 8 -21.02 -1.80 1.64
C LEU A 8 -19.50 -1.74 1.79
N LEU A 9 -19.02 -1.15 2.88
CA LEU A 9 -17.61 -1.07 3.22
C LEU A 9 -17.25 -1.91 4.45
N THR A 10 -16.03 -2.44 4.45
CA THR A 10 -15.42 -3.13 5.57
C THR A 10 -14.31 -2.26 6.17
N PRO A 11 -14.38 -1.84 7.43
CA PRO A 11 -13.30 -1.13 8.09
C PRO A 11 -12.10 -2.06 8.37
N HIS A 12 -10.91 -1.49 8.53
CA HIS A 12 -9.73 -2.26 8.94
C HIS A 12 -9.92 -2.83 10.33
N ILE A 13 -10.41 -2.02 11.26
CA ILE A 13 -10.71 -2.36 12.65
C ILE A 13 -12.12 -1.91 12.99
N THR A 14 -12.77 -2.59 13.93
CA THR A 14 -14.17 -2.35 14.30
C THR A 14 -14.39 -2.05 15.79
N GLN A 15 -13.36 -2.18 16.61
CA GLN A 15 -13.46 -2.03 18.06
C GLN A 15 -12.43 -1.04 18.58
N ILE A 16 -12.82 -0.25 19.56
CA ILE A 16 -11.95 0.67 20.28
C ILE A 16 -11.03 -0.15 21.19
N THR A 17 -9.72 0.12 21.12
CA THR A 17 -8.70 -0.51 21.97
C THR A 17 -7.86 0.54 22.66
N GLU A 18 -7.16 0.14 23.72
CA GLU A 18 -6.07 0.94 24.22
C GLU A 18 -4.91 0.91 23.22
N PHE A 19 -4.35 2.07 22.92
CA PHE A 19 -3.39 2.33 21.84
C PHE A 19 -2.14 1.41 21.87
N VAL A 20 -1.81 0.84 23.02
CA VAL A 20 -0.53 0.16 23.29
C VAL A 20 -0.52 -1.31 22.86
N GLU A 21 -1.66 -1.94 22.61
CA GLU A 21 -1.75 -3.40 22.48
C GLU A 21 -1.87 -3.93 21.04
N SER A 22 -2.00 -3.05 20.07
CA SER A 22 -2.14 -3.44 18.66
C SER A 22 -0.78 -3.58 17.99
N ASP A 23 -0.55 -4.72 17.30
CA ASP A 23 0.57 -4.92 16.38
C ASP A 23 0.57 -3.89 15.22
N SER A 24 -0.55 -3.20 15.02
CA SER A 24 -0.75 -2.17 14.01
C SER A 24 -1.29 -0.91 14.68
N PRO A 25 -0.44 0.08 14.95
CA PRO A 25 -0.87 1.35 15.58
C PRO A 25 -1.95 2.06 14.76
N GLU A 26 -2.91 2.70 15.44
CA GLU A 26 -4.07 3.36 14.79
C GLU A 26 -3.67 4.42 13.74
N ASN A 27 -2.55 5.10 13.92
CA ASN A 27 -2.04 6.06 12.94
C ASN A 27 -1.71 5.44 11.58
N VAL A 28 -1.51 4.12 11.50
CA VAL A 28 -1.38 3.40 10.22
C VAL A 28 -2.69 3.51 9.44
N TRP A 29 -3.83 3.37 10.10
CA TRP A 29 -5.16 3.47 9.45
C TRP A 29 -5.47 4.90 9.02
N LEU A 30 -5.06 5.91 9.80
CA LEU A 30 -5.13 7.31 9.36
C LEU A 30 -4.29 7.56 8.10
N SER A 31 -3.18 6.85 7.96
CA SER A 31 -2.30 6.96 6.80
C SER A 31 -2.85 6.23 5.56
N CYS A 32 -3.31 4.98 5.70
CA CYS A 32 -3.72 4.15 4.58
C CYS A 32 -5.22 4.15 4.28
N GLY A 33 -6.04 4.70 5.16
CA GLY A 33 -7.51 4.75 5.07
C GLY A 33 -8.19 3.88 6.12
N MET A 34 -9.37 4.29 6.52
CA MET A 34 -10.18 3.58 7.52
C MET A 34 -10.80 2.30 6.97
N PHE A 35 -11.07 2.25 5.68
CA PHE A 35 -11.73 1.14 5.00
C PHE A 35 -10.74 0.31 4.20
N ASN A 36 -10.91 -1.02 4.27
CA ASN A 36 -10.08 -1.95 3.52
C ASN A 36 -10.78 -2.39 2.24
N LEU A 37 -10.16 -2.12 1.09
CA LEU A 37 -10.69 -2.53 -0.21
C LEU A 37 -10.24 -3.93 -0.66
N GLY A 38 -9.86 -4.81 0.25
CA GLY A 38 -9.89 -6.25 -0.01
C GLY A 38 -11.31 -6.74 -0.31
N PHE A 39 -12.29 -5.93 0.06
CA PHE A 39 -13.70 -6.12 -0.29
C PHE A 39 -14.44 -4.78 -0.32
N CYS A 40 -15.29 -4.59 -1.33
CA CYS A 40 -16.29 -3.54 -1.40
C CYS A 40 -17.55 -4.14 -2.03
N GLY A 41 -18.68 -4.03 -1.33
CA GLY A 41 -19.98 -4.45 -1.87
C GLY A 41 -20.65 -3.29 -2.60
N ILE A 42 -21.18 -3.53 -3.80
CA ILE A 42 -21.81 -2.49 -4.64
C ILE A 42 -23.07 -3.09 -5.26
N SER A 43 -24.21 -2.45 -5.05
CA SER A 43 -25.47 -2.80 -5.73
C SER A 43 -25.53 -2.14 -7.13
N ARG A 44 -26.45 -2.60 -7.97
CA ARG A 44 -26.75 -1.92 -9.23
C ARG A 44 -27.74 -0.80 -8.99
N SER A 45 -27.21 0.42 -8.76
CA SER A 45 -28.03 1.60 -8.46
C SER A 45 -27.39 2.88 -9.01
N ILE A 46 -28.19 3.93 -9.15
CA ILE A 46 -27.71 5.27 -9.55
C ILE A 46 -26.68 5.80 -8.53
N THR A 47 -26.87 5.54 -7.26
CA THR A 47 -25.94 5.92 -6.19
C THR A 47 -24.57 5.23 -6.37
N ALA A 48 -24.57 3.93 -6.63
CA ALA A 48 -23.37 3.16 -6.88
C ALA A 48 -22.63 3.64 -8.15
N ASP A 49 -23.37 3.94 -9.23
CA ASP A 49 -22.79 4.47 -10.47
C ASP A 49 -22.12 5.84 -10.24
N LYS A 50 -22.75 6.73 -9.46
CA LYS A 50 -22.14 8.01 -9.07
C LYS A 50 -20.83 7.82 -8.29
N MET A 51 -20.84 6.91 -7.32
CA MET A 51 -19.64 6.59 -6.53
C MET A 51 -18.53 6.03 -7.41
N LEU A 52 -18.83 5.08 -8.28
CA LEU A 52 -17.87 4.47 -9.20
C LEU A 52 -17.27 5.48 -10.17
N ALA A 53 -18.09 6.36 -10.75
CA ALA A 53 -17.63 7.42 -11.65
C ALA A 53 -16.71 8.43 -10.93
N TRP A 54 -17.10 8.85 -9.71
CA TRP A 54 -16.28 9.72 -8.87
C TRP A 54 -14.94 9.06 -8.54
N TRP A 55 -14.96 7.80 -8.08
CA TRP A 55 -13.76 7.06 -7.69
C TRP A 55 -12.83 6.82 -8.87
N HIS A 56 -13.37 6.34 -10.00
CA HIS A 56 -12.61 6.16 -11.25
C HIS A 56 -11.85 7.44 -11.65
N ASN A 57 -12.50 8.59 -11.62
CA ASN A 57 -11.89 9.87 -11.97
C ASN A 57 -10.72 10.25 -11.03
N ARG A 58 -10.72 9.79 -9.76
CA ARG A 58 -9.59 9.97 -8.84
C ARG A 58 -8.46 9.01 -9.14
N LEU A 59 -8.79 7.75 -9.45
CA LEU A 59 -7.81 6.69 -9.66
C LEU A 59 -6.99 6.85 -10.94
N ILE A 60 -7.53 7.47 -11.99
CA ILE A 60 -6.79 7.72 -13.24
C ILE A 60 -5.41 8.32 -12.96
N ASN A 61 -5.34 9.30 -12.07
CA ASN A 61 -4.10 10.03 -11.81
C ASN A 61 -3.53 9.86 -10.39
N ASN A 62 -4.29 9.34 -9.43
CA ASN A 62 -3.93 9.36 -8.02
C ASN A 62 -4.03 7.99 -7.32
N CYS A 63 -3.90 6.89 -8.07
CA CYS A 63 -3.87 5.53 -7.55
C CYS A 63 -2.42 5.10 -7.24
N TYR A 64 -1.83 5.66 -6.18
CA TYR A 64 -0.47 5.33 -5.72
C TYR A 64 -0.28 5.70 -4.25
N ILE A 65 0.84 5.28 -3.67
CA ILE A 65 1.19 5.61 -2.28
C ILE A 65 2.04 6.87 -2.25
N ASP A 66 1.57 7.89 -1.55
CA ASP A 66 2.32 9.11 -1.28
C ASP A 66 1.84 9.73 0.04
N GLY A 67 2.64 9.56 1.10
CA GLY A 67 2.30 10.12 2.41
C GLY A 67 2.32 11.66 2.45
N TYR A 68 2.98 12.33 1.50
CA TYR A 68 2.98 13.79 1.41
C TYR A 68 1.64 14.33 0.91
N ASP A 69 1.04 13.67 -0.09
CA ASP A 69 -0.26 14.02 -0.65
C ASP A 69 -1.42 13.26 0.03
N SER A 70 -1.13 12.54 1.12
CA SER A 70 -2.12 11.70 1.83
C SER A 70 -2.82 10.70 0.92
N LEU A 71 -2.10 10.13 -0.05
CA LEU A 71 -2.60 9.13 -0.98
C LEU A 71 -2.16 7.73 -0.56
N PHE A 72 -3.09 6.79 -0.63
CA PHE A 72 -2.79 5.37 -0.43
C PHE A 72 -3.63 4.53 -1.39
N THR A 73 -3.11 4.35 -2.60
CA THR A 73 -3.73 3.61 -3.69
C THR A 73 -5.20 3.99 -3.94
N ASP A 74 -6.04 3.01 -4.02
CA ASP A 74 -7.48 3.09 -4.27
C ASP A 74 -8.29 3.30 -2.98
N GLN A 75 -7.87 2.71 -1.86
CA GLN A 75 -8.69 2.61 -0.65
C GLN A 75 -8.81 3.91 0.15
N LYS A 76 -7.78 4.77 0.18
CA LYS A 76 -7.82 6.03 0.96
C LYS A 76 -8.95 6.96 0.52
N TRP A 77 -9.37 6.88 -0.72
CA TRP A 77 -10.50 7.62 -1.27
C TRP A 77 -11.83 7.27 -0.61
N MET A 78 -11.98 6.04 -0.10
CA MET A 78 -13.20 5.59 0.55
C MET A 78 -13.51 6.33 1.87
N ASP A 79 -12.52 6.98 2.48
CA ASP A 79 -12.72 7.80 3.68
C ASP A 79 -13.69 8.99 3.45
N PHE A 80 -13.90 9.39 2.19
CA PHE A 80 -14.88 10.41 1.83
C PHE A 80 -16.32 9.90 1.80
N LEU A 81 -16.55 8.61 1.61
CA LEU A 81 -17.90 8.08 1.35
C LEU A 81 -18.90 8.37 2.47
N PRO A 82 -18.53 8.29 3.77
CA PRO A 82 -19.44 8.67 4.85
C PRO A 82 -19.90 10.14 4.82
N SER A 83 -19.16 11.02 4.13
CA SER A 83 -19.53 12.43 3.94
C SER A 83 -20.39 12.65 2.70
N PHE A 84 -20.37 11.72 1.74
CA PHE A 84 -21.07 11.85 0.46
C PHE A 84 -22.42 11.13 0.44
N PHE A 85 -22.55 10.07 1.21
CA PHE A 85 -23.68 9.16 1.15
C PHE A 85 -24.34 9.02 2.52
N THR A 86 -25.66 8.90 2.51
CA THR A 86 -26.47 8.70 3.72
C THR A 86 -26.32 7.27 4.24
N SER A 87 -26.77 7.01 5.48
CA SER A 87 -26.79 5.66 6.06
C SER A 87 -27.72 4.67 5.34
N LYS A 88 -28.62 5.16 4.47
CA LYS A 88 -29.44 4.30 3.60
C LYS A 88 -28.71 3.87 2.34
N GLU A 89 -27.77 4.68 1.88
CA GLU A 89 -26.97 4.43 0.66
C GLU A 89 -25.67 3.70 0.96
N LEU A 90 -25.01 4.04 2.08
CA LEU A 90 -23.73 3.48 2.51
C LEU A 90 -23.88 2.75 3.86
N HIS A 91 -23.52 1.49 3.88
CA HIS A 91 -23.39 0.71 5.10
C HIS A 91 -21.93 0.37 5.39
N VAL A 92 -21.46 0.75 6.58
CA VAL A 92 -20.17 0.33 7.14
C VAL A 92 -20.42 -0.85 8.06
N THR A 93 -19.96 -2.04 7.68
CA THR A 93 -20.27 -3.24 8.45
C THR A 93 -19.39 -3.40 9.69
N HIS A 94 -20.02 -3.79 10.81
CA HIS A 94 -19.33 -4.20 12.04
C HIS A 94 -19.35 -5.72 12.22
N HIS A 95 -19.65 -6.48 11.16
CA HIS A 95 -19.73 -7.94 11.20
C HIS A 95 -18.32 -8.54 11.30
N LEU A 96 -17.93 -9.07 12.46
CA LEU A 96 -16.58 -9.55 12.74
C LEU A 96 -16.10 -10.68 11.82
N GLY A 97 -17.02 -11.46 11.25
CA GLY A 97 -16.69 -12.53 10.29
C GLY A 97 -16.42 -12.06 8.87
N MET A 98 -16.52 -10.76 8.59
CA MET A 98 -16.14 -10.18 7.30
C MET A 98 -14.73 -9.56 7.37
N ASN A 99 -13.93 -9.75 6.33
CA ASN A 99 -12.59 -9.16 6.19
C ASN A 99 -11.67 -9.47 7.39
N VAL A 100 -11.69 -10.74 7.85
CA VAL A 100 -10.71 -11.21 8.84
C VAL A 100 -9.33 -11.14 8.23
N ALA A 101 -8.40 -10.41 8.86
CA ALA A 101 -7.12 -10.06 8.26
C ALA A 101 -6.03 -9.86 9.34
N PRO A 102 -4.74 -9.92 8.98
CA PRO A 102 -3.65 -9.81 9.96
C PRO A 102 -3.74 -8.61 10.89
N TRP A 103 -4.17 -7.46 10.37
CA TRP A 103 -4.29 -6.23 11.17
C TRP A 103 -5.45 -6.19 12.16
N ASN A 104 -6.40 -7.13 12.09
CA ASN A 104 -7.54 -7.20 13.03
C ASN A 104 -7.60 -8.51 13.82
N PHE A 105 -6.56 -9.35 13.80
CA PHE A 105 -6.50 -10.54 14.63
C PHE A 105 -6.53 -10.22 16.13
N PHE A 106 -6.07 -9.04 16.53
CA PHE A 106 -6.10 -8.61 17.93
C PHE A 106 -7.53 -8.44 18.47
N GLU A 107 -8.50 -8.11 17.62
CA GLU A 107 -9.91 -7.94 17.99
C GLU A 107 -10.78 -9.16 17.68
N ARG A 108 -10.31 -10.13 16.89
CA ARG A 108 -11.10 -11.24 16.34
C ARG A 108 -10.50 -12.60 16.70
N LYS A 109 -11.30 -13.41 17.41
CA LYS A 109 -10.96 -14.79 17.75
C LYS A 109 -11.74 -15.74 16.86
N ILE A 110 -11.03 -16.69 16.24
CA ILE A 110 -11.64 -17.73 15.40
C ILE A 110 -11.93 -18.95 16.24
N ILE A 111 -13.16 -19.46 16.14
CA ILE A 111 -13.60 -20.71 16.76
C ILE A 111 -13.93 -21.67 15.62
N LYS A 112 -13.32 -22.84 15.63
CA LYS A 112 -13.58 -23.92 14.68
C LYS A 112 -14.55 -24.92 15.31
N GLU A 113 -15.73 -25.10 14.73
CA GLU A 113 -16.71 -26.08 15.13
C GLU A 113 -16.96 -27.06 13.98
N SER A 114 -16.39 -28.25 14.09
CA SER A 114 -16.44 -29.25 13.01
C SER A 114 -15.92 -28.68 11.68
N THR A 115 -16.79 -28.38 10.74
CA THR A 115 -16.48 -27.82 9.40
C THR A 115 -16.74 -26.32 9.29
N GLN A 116 -17.32 -25.70 10.29
CA GLN A 116 -17.69 -24.28 10.28
C GLN A 116 -16.73 -23.45 11.13
N PHE A 117 -16.56 -22.20 10.74
CA PHE A 117 -15.81 -21.23 11.50
C PHE A 117 -16.72 -20.09 11.94
N THR A 118 -16.61 -19.75 13.20
CA THR A 118 -17.26 -18.58 13.78
C THR A 118 -16.22 -17.59 14.30
N VAL A 119 -16.61 -16.34 14.41
CA VAL A 119 -15.76 -15.24 14.87
C VAL A 119 -16.43 -14.56 16.05
N VAL A 120 -15.69 -14.40 17.13
CA VAL A 120 -16.09 -13.63 18.31
C VAL A 120 -15.07 -12.52 18.59
N SER A 121 -15.50 -11.50 19.35
CA SER A 121 -14.56 -10.49 19.83
C SER A 121 -13.55 -11.09 20.83
N ARG A 122 -12.28 -10.70 20.73
CA ARG A 122 -11.27 -10.96 21.78
C ARG A 122 -11.36 -9.94 22.92
N LEU A 123 -11.89 -8.77 22.64
CA LEU A 123 -11.85 -7.62 23.54
C LEU A 123 -13.06 -7.56 24.44
N ASN A 124 -14.20 -8.01 23.95
CA ASN A 124 -15.46 -7.91 24.65
C ASN A 124 -16.27 -9.22 24.54
N GLN A 125 -16.99 -9.57 25.59
CA GLN A 125 -18.03 -10.60 25.48
C GLN A 125 -19.13 -10.10 24.54
N GLY A 126 -19.50 -10.90 23.57
CA GLY A 126 -20.47 -10.46 22.59
C GLY A 126 -21.01 -11.56 21.70
N LYS A 127 -21.67 -11.13 20.65
CA LYS A 127 -22.30 -11.99 19.65
C LYS A 127 -21.24 -12.77 18.85
N SER A 128 -21.53 -14.03 18.55
CA SER A 128 -20.81 -14.86 17.59
C SER A 128 -21.31 -14.54 16.17
N TYR A 129 -20.39 -14.53 15.22
CA TYR A 129 -20.65 -14.27 13.81
C TYR A 129 -20.13 -15.42 12.96
N PRO A 130 -20.82 -15.88 11.92
CA PRO A 130 -20.23 -16.81 10.97
C PRO A 130 -19.05 -16.15 10.27
N LEU A 131 -17.96 -16.89 10.03
CA LEU A 131 -16.86 -16.43 9.20
C LEU A 131 -17.34 -16.40 7.74
N LEU A 132 -17.33 -15.22 7.13
CA LEU A 132 -17.76 -15.03 5.74
C LEU A 132 -16.56 -15.06 4.80
N PHE A 133 -15.48 -14.32 5.12
CA PHE A 133 -14.25 -14.38 4.33
C PHE A 133 -13.03 -13.87 5.11
N VAL A 134 -11.85 -14.34 4.67
CA VAL A 134 -10.53 -13.94 5.17
C VAL A 134 -9.78 -13.20 4.09
N HIS A 135 -9.14 -12.10 4.44
CA HIS A 135 -8.23 -11.36 3.59
C HIS A 135 -6.78 -11.75 3.91
N TYR A 136 -6.22 -12.64 3.11
CA TYR A 136 -4.86 -13.15 3.30
C TYR A 136 -3.79 -12.17 2.80
N SER A 137 -3.75 -10.97 3.37
CA SER A 137 -2.77 -9.94 3.02
C SER A 137 -1.40 -10.22 3.64
N GLY A 138 -0.33 -9.94 2.91
CA GLY A 138 1.04 -9.97 3.42
C GLY A 138 1.66 -11.36 3.61
N TYR A 139 1.00 -12.43 3.19
CA TYR A 139 1.60 -13.76 3.18
C TYR A 139 2.54 -13.94 1.99
N ASN A 140 3.69 -14.58 2.24
CA ASN A 140 4.62 -14.94 1.18
C ASN A 140 4.17 -16.23 0.51
N TYR A 141 3.63 -16.13 -0.71
CA TYR A 141 3.09 -17.27 -1.45
C TYR A 141 4.15 -18.32 -1.78
N VAL A 142 5.38 -17.92 -2.08
CA VAL A 142 6.48 -18.84 -2.39
C VAL A 142 6.81 -19.70 -1.15
N GLU A 143 6.84 -19.08 0.02
CA GLU A 143 7.08 -19.80 1.27
C GLU A 143 5.88 -20.66 1.67
N LEU A 144 4.64 -20.21 1.43
CA LEU A 144 3.44 -21.04 1.65
C LEU A 144 3.47 -22.31 0.81
N LEU A 145 3.89 -22.23 -0.46
CA LEU A 145 4.06 -23.41 -1.33
C LEU A 145 5.12 -24.40 -0.80
N ARG A 146 6.11 -23.91 -0.07
CA ARG A 146 7.15 -24.72 0.60
C ARG A 146 6.72 -25.24 1.97
N GLY A 147 5.51 -24.88 2.44
CA GLY A 147 5.00 -25.23 3.76
C GLY A 147 5.46 -24.29 4.89
N ASN A 148 6.09 -23.17 4.54
CA ASN A 148 6.54 -22.16 5.51
C ASN A 148 5.53 -21.02 5.59
N ILE A 149 5.11 -20.64 6.81
CA ILE A 149 4.20 -19.51 7.02
C ILE A 149 5.02 -18.27 7.33
N VAL A 150 5.08 -17.35 6.37
CA VAL A 150 5.74 -16.04 6.50
C VAL A 150 4.69 -14.96 6.27
N GLN A 151 4.45 -14.14 7.32
CA GLN A 151 3.49 -13.05 7.36
C GLN A 151 4.26 -11.73 7.59
N ASN A 152 4.06 -10.73 6.72
CA ASN A 152 4.85 -9.50 6.71
C ASN A 152 4.12 -8.28 7.32
N ASN A 153 2.81 -8.35 7.54
CA ASN A 153 2.02 -7.21 8.03
C ASN A 153 2.00 -7.11 9.55
N ILE A 154 2.20 -8.25 10.26
CA ILE A 154 2.28 -8.31 11.72
C ILE A 154 3.51 -9.07 12.18
N LEU A 155 4.02 -8.73 13.35
CA LEU A 155 5.20 -9.40 13.95
C LEU A 155 4.82 -10.59 14.83
N GLY A 156 3.59 -10.59 15.33
CA GLY A 156 3.12 -11.48 16.38
C GLY A 156 2.15 -12.57 15.93
N LEU A 157 2.24 -13.12 14.69
CA LEU A 157 1.31 -14.18 14.23
C LEU A 157 1.19 -15.36 15.20
N LYS A 158 2.28 -15.73 15.88
CA LYS A 158 2.30 -16.77 16.91
C LYS A 158 1.38 -16.48 18.12
N ASN A 159 1.01 -15.23 18.34
CA ASN A 159 0.10 -14.82 19.42
C ASN A 159 -1.36 -15.17 19.10
N TYR A 160 -1.66 -15.58 17.86
CA TYR A 160 -2.99 -15.90 17.36
C TYR A 160 -3.06 -17.36 16.88
N PRO A 161 -2.93 -18.38 17.78
CA PRO A 161 -2.89 -19.79 17.39
C PRO A 161 -4.19 -20.28 16.75
N ASP A 162 -5.33 -19.67 17.06
CA ASP A 162 -6.63 -19.98 16.47
C ASP A 162 -6.71 -19.62 14.97
N ILE A 163 -5.91 -18.64 14.50
CA ILE A 163 -5.83 -18.27 13.08
C ILE A 163 -5.08 -19.33 12.25
N MET A 164 -4.24 -20.15 12.88
CA MET A 164 -3.40 -21.11 12.17
C MET A 164 -4.20 -22.09 11.32
N HIS A 165 -5.38 -22.51 11.76
CA HIS A 165 -6.25 -23.37 10.96
C HIS A 165 -6.63 -22.75 9.62
N LEU A 166 -6.95 -21.44 9.61
CA LEU A 166 -7.29 -20.71 8.38
C LEU A 166 -6.07 -20.60 7.46
N VAL A 167 -4.90 -20.28 8.01
CA VAL A 167 -3.67 -20.13 7.24
C VAL A 167 -3.25 -21.46 6.61
N LEU A 168 -3.35 -22.58 7.35
CA LEU A 168 -3.05 -23.91 6.82
C LEU A 168 -4.03 -24.31 5.72
N THR A 169 -5.34 -24.11 5.91
CA THR A 169 -6.34 -24.36 4.88
C THR A 169 -6.05 -23.54 3.61
N TYR A 170 -5.65 -22.29 3.76
CA TYR A 170 -5.27 -21.43 2.64
C TYR A 170 -4.00 -21.92 1.94
N ALA A 171 -2.97 -22.33 2.70
CA ALA A 171 -1.73 -22.87 2.15
C ALA A 171 -2.00 -24.16 1.34
N GLU A 172 -2.86 -25.05 1.85
CA GLU A 172 -3.29 -26.25 1.13
C GLU A 172 -4.05 -25.92 -0.16
N ALA A 173 -4.95 -24.96 -0.13
CA ALA A 173 -5.68 -24.51 -1.32
C ALA A 173 -4.74 -23.93 -2.39
N ILE A 174 -3.75 -23.11 -2.00
CA ILE A 174 -2.73 -22.58 -2.91
C ILE A 174 -1.88 -23.73 -3.47
N LYS A 175 -1.46 -24.68 -2.64
CA LYS A 175 -0.66 -25.83 -3.05
C LYS A 175 -1.41 -26.72 -4.02
N ALA A 176 -2.69 -26.95 -3.82
CA ALA A 176 -3.55 -27.70 -4.74
C ALA A 176 -3.65 -27.03 -6.13
N GLN A 177 -3.51 -25.69 -6.19
CA GLN A 177 -3.51 -24.91 -7.42
C GLN A 177 -2.10 -24.50 -7.89
N ASN A 178 -1.07 -25.24 -7.46
CA ASN A 178 0.34 -24.89 -7.66
C ASN A 178 0.70 -24.62 -9.13
N ALA A 179 0.17 -25.42 -10.08
CA ALA A 179 0.42 -25.23 -11.51
C ALA A 179 -0.04 -23.85 -12.01
N ILE A 180 -1.21 -23.40 -11.56
CA ILE A 180 -1.77 -22.09 -11.90
C ILE A 180 -0.93 -20.97 -11.25
N PHE A 181 -0.68 -21.08 -9.95
CA PHE A 181 0.09 -20.08 -9.22
C PHE A 181 1.51 -19.93 -9.74
N ASN A 182 2.22 -21.03 -10.05
CA ASN A 182 3.56 -20.99 -10.61
C ASN A 182 3.59 -20.29 -11.97
N ARG A 183 2.58 -20.46 -12.80
CA ARG A 183 2.49 -19.76 -14.08
C ARG A 183 2.47 -18.23 -13.86
N PHE A 184 1.69 -17.73 -12.92
CA PHE A 184 1.58 -16.29 -12.66
C PHE A 184 2.75 -15.74 -11.85
N ILE A 185 3.23 -16.46 -10.82
CA ILE A 185 4.35 -16.02 -9.97
C ILE A 185 5.64 -15.87 -10.80
N ASN A 186 5.86 -16.76 -11.77
CA ASN A 186 7.06 -16.75 -12.61
C ASN A 186 6.89 -15.92 -13.89
N GLN A 187 5.71 -15.39 -14.15
CA GLN A 187 5.49 -14.55 -15.31
C GLN A 187 6.17 -13.20 -15.14
N LEU A 188 7.05 -12.86 -16.09
CA LEU A 188 7.68 -11.55 -16.11
C LEU A 188 6.64 -10.48 -16.47
N TYR A 189 6.51 -9.48 -15.61
CA TYR A 189 5.66 -8.32 -15.90
C TYR A 189 6.43 -7.34 -16.79
N THR A 190 6.14 -7.36 -18.09
CA THR A 190 6.89 -6.61 -19.12
C THR A 190 6.94 -5.11 -18.88
N TYR A 191 5.89 -4.52 -18.32
CA TYR A 191 5.87 -3.09 -17.97
C TYR A 191 6.80 -2.67 -16.82
N ASN A 192 7.55 -3.61 -16.24
CA ASN A 192 8.60 -3.30 -15.28
C ASN A 192 9.95 -3.02 -15.94
N PHE A 193 10.02 -3.01 -17.26
CA PHE A 193 11.27 -2.87 -18.01
C PHE A 193 11.09 -1.93 -19.19
N PHE A 194 12.17 -1.26 -19.58
CA PHE A 194 12.31 -0.66 -20.89
C PHE A 194 12.60 -1.74 -21.95
N ASP A 195 12.51 -1.39 -23.24
CA ASP A 195 12.65 -2.34 -24.34
C ASP A 195 14.03 -3.06 -24.39
N ASN A 196 15.05 -2.51 -23.73
CA ASN A 196 16.38 -3.13 -23.57
C ASN A 196 16.54 -4.00 -22.31
N GLY A 197 15.48 -4.16 -21.52
CA GLY A 197 15.50 -4.92 -20.27
C GLY A 197 15.97 -4.14 -19.04
N ASP A 198 16.29 -2.85 -19.16
CA ASP A 198 16.59 -2.01 -18.00
C ASP A 198 15.35 -1.83 -17.12
N ALA A 199 15.52 -1.95 -15.80
CA ALA A 199 14.42 -1.89 -14.86
C ALA A 199 13.79 -0.49 -14.80
N LEU A 200 12.46 -0.47 -14.94
CA LEU A 200 11.64 0.73 -14.77
C LEU A 200 11.24 0.84 -13.29
N GLN A 201 11.91 1.73 -12.57
CA GLN A 201 11.74 1.95 -11.14
C GLN A 201 10.59 2.91 -10.84
N LEU A 202 10.17 2.97 -9.57
CA LEU A 202 9.11 3.88 -9.11
C LEU A 202 9.47 5.34 -9.40
N VAL A 203 10.71 5.75 -9.20
CA VAL A 203 11.18 7.11 -9.52
C VAL A 203 10.93 7.48 -10.98
N HIS A 204 11.17 6.55 -11.92
CA HIS A 204 10.91 6.79 -13.35
C HIS A 204 9.42 6.99 -13.63
N ARG A 205 8.54 6.15 -13.03
CA ARG A 205 7.09 6.28 -13.16
C ARG A 205 6.56 7.60 -12.62
N ARG A 206 7.12 8.06 -11.50
CA ARG A 206 6.72 9.31 -10.84
C ARG A 206 7.19 10.52 -11.63
N ILE A 207 8.40 10.49 -12.18
CA ILE A 207 8.94 11.53 -13.08
C ILE A 207 8.13 11.56 -14.38
N TYR A 208 7.83 10.40 -14.98
CA TYR A 208 6.97 10.32 -16.15
C TYR A 208 5.63 11.04 -15.93
N ARG A 209 4.95 10.75 -14.82
CA ARG A 209 3.71 11.44 -14.45
C ARG A 209 3.89 12.95 -14.29
N SER A 210 4.97 13.37 -13.64
CA SER A 210 5.27 14.78 -13.47
C SER A 210 5.44 15.47 -14.83
N LEU A 211 6.16 14.84 -15.76
CA LEU A 211 6.32 15.35 -17.13
C LEU A 211 4.98 15.50 -17.85
N ILE A 212 4.13 14.46 -17.82
CA ILE A 212 2.78 14.54 -18.42
C ILE A 212 1.96 15.67 -17.79
N LYS A 213 1.99 15.81 -16.47
CA LYS A 213 1.28 16.90 -15.76
C LYS A 213 1.76 18.29 -16.19
N HIS A 214 3.02 18.43 -16.61
CA HIS A 214 3.61 19.66 -17.13
C HIS A 214 3.48 19.82 -18.65
N GLY A 215 2.66 18.99 -19.30
CA GLY A 215 2.34 19.10 -20.72
C GLY A 215 3.31 18.42 -21.68
N TYR A 216 4.21 17.58 -21.18
CA TYR A 216 5.06 16.77 -22.07
C TYR A 216 4.24 15.66 -22.73
N GLU A 217 4.37 15.53 -24.03
CA GLU A 217 3.83 14.41 -24.79
C GLU A 217 4.89 13.32 -24.91
N ILE A 218 4.62 12.15 -24.32
CA ILE A 218 5.52 10.98 -24.35
C ILE A 218 4.80 9.82 -25.03
N LYS A 219 5.08 9.61 -26.33
CA LYS A 219 4.34 8.63 -27.17
C LYS A 219 4.72 7.17 -26.90
N HIS A 220 5.99 6.90 -26.63
CA HIS A 220 6.52 5.54 -26.48
C HIS A 220 7.35 5.44 -25.19
N PRO A 221 6.70 5.33 -24.00
CA PRO A 221 7.39 5.48 -22.71
C PRO A 221 8.41 4.38 -22.41
N TYR A 222 8.34 3.24 -23.07
CA TYR A 222 9.26 2.10 -22.87
C TYR A 222 10.40 2.07 -23.88
N SER A 223 10.28 2.82 -24.97
CA SER A 223 11.26 2.84 -26.06
C SER A 223 12.59 3.46 -25.62
N ILE A 224 13.70 2.87 -26.10
CA ILE A 224 15.06 3.31 -25.83
C ILE A 224 15.67 4.19 -26.93
N LYS A 225 14.89 4.51 -27.96
CA LYS A 225 15.35 5.32 -29.09
C LYS A 225 15.72 6.74 -28.64
N GLU A 226 16.50 7.41 -29.47
CA GLU A 226 16.82 8.82 -29.24
C GLU A 226 15.55 9.69 -29.19
N GLY A 227 15.53 10.71 -28.33
CA GLY A 227 14.37 11.56 -28.12
C GLY A 227 13.24 10.96 -27.26
N THR A 228 13.36 9.71 -26.80
CA THR A 228 12.36 9.09 -25.93
C THR A 228 12.58 9.41 -24.45
N PHE A 229 11.63 9.00 -23.62
CA PHE A 229 11.69 9.13 -22.16
C PHE A 229 12.93 8.43 -21.57
N TYR A 230 13.26 7.21 -22.05
CA TYR A 230 14.47 6.51 -21.65
C TYR A 230 15.72 7.33 -21.95
N HIS A 231 15.82 7.88 -23.18
CA HIS A 231 16.98 8.68 -23.58
C HIS A 231 17.16 9.93 -22.71
N LEU A 232 16.03 10.59 -22.36
CA LEU A 232 16.03 11.72 -21.42
C LEU A 232 16.58 11.31 -20.05
N LEU A 233 16.09 10.22 -19.47
CA LEU A 233 16.59 9.70 -18.19
C LEU A 233 18.07 9.30 -18.27
N TYR A 234 18.47 8.64 -19.35
CA TYR A 234 19.87 8.21 -19.58
C TYR A 234 20.83 9.40 -19.64
N LYS A 235 20.48 10.42 -20.41
CA LYS A 235 21.28 11.67 -20.52
C LYS A 235 21.50 12.34 -19.17
N HIS A 236 20.52 12.28 -18.28
CA HIS A 236 20.58 12.85 -16.93
C HIS A 236 21.05 11.85 -15.85
N ARG A 237 21.62 10.70 -16.25
CA ARG A 237 22.19 9.67 -15.37
C ARG A 237 21.18 9.11 -14.35
N MET A 238 19.91 9.09 -14.72
CA MET A 238 18.83 8.58 -13.88
C MET A 238 18.53 7.10 -14.13
N ILE A 239 19.11 6.50 -15.18
CA ILE A 239 19.04 5.06 -15.42
C ILE A 239 20.10 4.37 -14.56
N ASN A 240 19.64 3.55 -13.62
CA ASN A 240 20.53 2.78 -12.77
C ASN A 240 20.92 1.47 -13.47
N LYS A 241 22.21 1.31 -13.76
CA LYS A 241 22.77 0.08 -14.33
C LYS A 241 22.86 -1.08 -13.32
N SER A 242 22.65 -0.81 -12.01
CA SER A 242 22.62 -1.85 -11.00
C SER A 242 21.30 -2.61 -11.05
N LYS A 243 21.35 -3.94 -10.92
CA LYS A 243 20.15 -4.79 -10.79
C LYS A 243 19.43 -4.63 -9.44
N VAL A 244 19.90 -3.70 -8.59
CA VAL A 244 19.31 -3.44 -7.27
C VAL A 244 18.11 -2.52 -7.45
N ASN A 245 16.93 -3.01 -7.12
CA ASN A 245 15.74 -2.18 -7.08
C ASN A 245 15.81 -1.25 -5.85
N VAL A 246 16.09 0.03 -6.11
CA VAL A 246 16.24 1.07 -5.07
C VAL A 246 14.92 1.29 -4.32
N ASP A 247 13.78 1.11 -4.97
CA ASP A 247 12.45 1.29 -4.37
C ASP A 247 12.17 0.31 -3.22
N LYS A 248 12.88 -0.82 -3.19
CA LYS A 248 12.78 -1.82 -2.12
C LYS A 248 13.76 -1.60 -0.96
N LEU A 249 14.62 -0.57 -1.04
CA LEU A 249 15.56 -0.27 0.02
C LEU A 249 14.87 0.45 1.18
N THR A 250 15.04 -0.09 2.36
CA THR A 250 14.49 0.43 3.62
C THR A 250 15.59 0.55 4.66
N LYS A 251 15.31 1.21 5.78
CA LYS A 251 16.23 1.23 6.93
C LYS A 251 16.59 -0.18 7.44
N ARG A 252 15.76 -1.19 7.14
CA ARG A 252 15.97 -2.59 7.60
C ARG A 252 16.92 -3.37 6.69
N ASN A 253 16.94 -3.09 5.38
CA ASN A 253 17.68 -3.89 4.40
C ASN A 253 18.82 -3.14 3.68
N LEU A 254 18.99 -1.83 3.93
CA LEU A 254 20.07 -1.05 3.33
C LEU A 254 21.40 -1.36 4.00
N LYS A 255 22.34 -1.96 3.25
CA LYS A 255 23.67 -2.28 3.75
C LYS A 255 24.41 -1.02 4.27
N GLY A 256 25.01 -1.12 5.46
CA GLY A 256 25.77 -0.05 6.08
C GLY A 256 24.91 1.15 6.54
N ILE A 257 23.61 0.97 6.76
CA ILE A 257 22.68 2.04 7.12
C ILE A 257 23.13 2.83 8.36
N LYS A 258 23.67 2.14 9.39
CA LYS A 258 24.17 2.81 10.61
C LYS A 258 25.27 3.80 10.31
N ARG A 259 26.26 3.43 9.46
CA ARG A 259 27.35 4.32 9.04
C ARG A 259 26.83 5.49 8.19
N LYS A 260 25.89 5.24 7.28
CA LYS A 260 25.28 6.30 6.45
C LYS A 260 24.50 7.31 7.28
N LEU A 261 23.71 6.83 8.25
CA LEU A 261 22.99 7.69 9.19
C LEU A 261 23.95 8.48 10.10
N TYR A 262 25.03 7.85 10.57
CA TYR A 262 26.05 8.55 11.34
C TYR A 262 26.67 9.70 10.54
N ILE A 263 27.08 9.45 9.30
CA ILE A 263 27.65 10.50 8.41
C ILE A 263 26.62 11.59 8.16
N PHE A 264 25.38 11.24 7.89
CA PHE A 264 24.30 12.21 7.68
C PHE A 264 24.05 13.06 8.93
N ASN A 265 23.98 12.46 10.10
CA ASN A 265 23.80 13.18 11.36
C ASN A 265 24.97 14.10 11.65
N TRP A 266 26.22 13.64 11.42
CA TRP A 266 27.40 14.45 11.58
C TRP A 266 27.39 15.66 10.63
N LEU A 267 27.07 15.47 9.34
CA LEU A 267 26.92 16.57 8.39
C LEU A 267 25.84 17.56 8.83
N SER A 268 24.71 17.05 9.30
CA SER A 268 23.59 17.86 9.79
C SER A 268 24.02 18.70 11.00
N ASP A 269 24.79 18.10 11.92
CA ASP A 269 25.32 18.77 13.11
C ASP A 269 26.32 19.89 12.73
N VAL A 270 27.27 19.60 11.83
CA VAL A 270 28.19 20.60 11.31
C VAL A 270 27.43 21.77 10.66
N PHE A 271 26.42 21.44 9.86
CA PHE A 271 25.64 22.46 9.16
C PHE A 271 24.81 23.30 10.15
N TYR A 272 24.18 22.65 11.13
CA TYR A 272 23.48 23.31 12.23
C TYR A 272 24.39 24.30 12.98
N ASN A 273 25.61 23.88 13.34
CA ASN A 273 26.56 24.72 14.06
C ASN A 273 27.08 25.92 13.23
N LEU A 274 27.12 25.78 11.89
CA LEU A 274 27.55 26.86 10.99
C LEU A 274 26.48 27.94 10.79
N ILE A 275 25.20 27.54 10.61
CA ILE A 275 24.15 28.49 10.21
C ILE A 275 23.17 28.85 11.32
N GLY A 276 23.21 28.13 12.46
CA GLY A 276 22.31 28.26 13.59
C GLY A 276 20.95 27.58 13.40
N TYR A 277 20.24 27.39 14.52
CA TYR A 277 19.00 26.63 14.59
C TYR A 277 17.92 27.09 13.61
N GLU A 278 17.61 28.38 13.62
CA GLU A 278 16.51 28.93 12.83
C GLU A 278 16.73 28.72 11.33
N ARG A 279 17.92 29.05 10.82
CA ARG A 279 18.27 28.90 9.40
C ARG A 279 18.33 27.43 9.00
N TYR A 280 18.87 26.57 9.86
CA TYR A 280 18.88 25.13 9.65
C TYR A 280 17.45 24.59 9.51
N MET A 281 16.52 24.95 10.41
CA MET A 281 15.14 24.51 10.34
C MET A 281 14.39 25.04 9.12
N VAL A 282 14.66 26.27 8.70
CA VAL A 282 14.12 26.82 7.44
C VAL A 282 14.60 25.98 6.24
N LEU A 283 15.90 25.66 6.18
CA LEU A 283 16.47 24.84 5.12
C LEU A 283 15.83 23.45 5.07
N ILE A 284 15.72 22.77 6.20
CA ILE A 284 15.09 21.43 6.27
C ILE A 284 13.64 21.48 5.79
N ARG A 285 12.88 22.53 6.15
CA ARG A 285 11.50 22.72 5.67
C ARG A 285 11.46 22.94 4.16
N LEU A 286 12.36 23.76 3.62
CA LEU A 286 12.48 24.00 2.17
C LEU A 286 12.88 22.75 1.40
N LEU A 287 13.69 21.87 2.00
CA LEU A 287 14.12 20.62 1.38
C LEU A 287 13.05 19.51 1.44
N ARG A 288 12.03 19.63 2.29
CA ARG A 288 10.99 18.60 2.45
C ARG A 288 10.30 18.20 1.14
N PRO A 289 9.87 19.12 0.26
CA PRO A 289 9.26 18.75 -1.03
C PRO A 289 10.19 17.95 -1.94
N PHE A 290 11.51 18.18 -1.85
CA PHE A 290 12.51 17.50 -2.68
C PHE A 290 12.72 16.01 -2.31
N SER A 291 12.15 15.54 -1.21
CA SER A 291 12.08 14.11 -0.90
C SER A 291 11.14 13.33 -1.84
N ARG A 292 10.28 14.03 -2.57
CA ARG A 292 9.34 13.44 -3.53
C ARG A 292 10.01 13.16 -4.87
N TYR A 293 9.65 12.04 -5.48
CA TYR A 293 10.15 11.69 -6.82
C TYR A 293 9.70 12.70 -7.88
N GLU A 294 8.48 13.21 -7.79
CA GLU A 294 7.94 14.21 -8.71
C GLU A 294 8.74 15.51 -8.72
N ALA A 295 9.26 15.91 -7.57
CA ALA A 295 10.08 17.11 -7.46
C ALA A 295 11.43 16.98 -8.18
N GLN A 296 11.86 15.74 -8.48
CA GLN A 296 13.13 15.49 -9.17
C GLN A 296 13.09 15.87 -10.67
N ILE A 297 11.95 16.30 -11.19
CA ILE A 297 11.82 16.77 -12.58
C ILE A 297 12.78 17.93 -12.89
N HIS A 298 13.14 18.74 -11.91
CA HIS A 298 14.12 19.81 -12.05
C HIS A 298 15.51 19.32 -12.49
N LEU A 299 15.85 18.05 -12.22
CA LEU A 299 17.09 17.43 -12.67
C LEU A 299 17.10 17.17 -14.18
N LEU A 300 15.92 17.12 -14.81
CA LEU A 300 15.78 16.94 -16.26
C LEU A 300 15.75 18.26 -17.01
N ASP A 301 15.14 19.30 -16.41
CA ASP A 301 15.06 20.61 -17.06
C ASP A 301 15.00 21.71 -15.97
N LYS A 302 15.93 22.66 -16.09
CA LYS A 302 16.07 23.77 -15.13
C LYS A 302 14.84 24.69 -15.05
N LYS A 303 13.97 24.73 -16.09
CA LYS A 303 12.73 25.52 -16.04
C LYS A 303 11.76 25.07 -14.92
N TYR A 304 11.97 23.88 -14.34
CA TYR A 304 11.20 23.36 -13.22
C TYR A 304 11.85 23.61 -11.85
N PHE A 305 12.90 24.43 -11.79
CA PHE A 305 13.32 25.03 -10.54
C PHE A 305 12.26 26.05 -10.11
N SER A 306 11.44 25.69 -9.16
CA SER A 306 10.44 26.58 -8.54
C SER A 306 10.51 26.47 -7.04
#